data_2fed039adba7fd8c4e03d576137b970d
#
_entry.id   2fed039adba7fd8c4e03d576137b970d
#
_cell.length_a   1.000
_cell.length_b   1.000
_cell.length_c   1.000
_cell.angle_alpha   90.00
_cell.angle_beta   90.00
_cell.angle_gamma   90.00
#
_symmetry.space_group_name_H-M   'P 1'
#
loop_
_entity.id
_entity.type
_entity.pdbx_description
1 polymer ?
#
loop_
_entity_poly.entity_id
_entity_poly.type
_entity_poly.pdbx_seq_one_letter_code
_entity_poly.pdbx_strand_id
1 'polypeptide(L)'
;TAKWKEETEQTLRNPSYVRIVFGVTDPDAPRLSRPTDNGHLPYSDIDSVDVGTTAPSTYQTLERNRFILDGKNPLPPESNPIYQGYAGLTISGDAGAYTTKPLVKISFGDYVQFPGLTFQFDDSMGDYPNSFRILAKKDSVSVFDKTYSPDTTYWEMADQIPLCNELSFYWLNSNIPHRRARLLSLVYGLVSRLGSDDIASCSSTKEIDLLSSKIPKEEFEFTLIDTQRRYDPENPSGLWEYLESRQPVNYQNGYEWSDGSIEWIPWGLSYSTGDCDVSRSGMVAEV
;
A
#
# COMPACT_ATOMS: atom_id res chain seq x y z
N THR A 1 12.65 20.35 -8.93
CA THR A 1 12.00 21.64 -9.23
C THR A 1 13.00 22.80 -9.25
N ALA A 2 12.60 24.02 -9.71
CA ALA A 2 13.45 25.21 -9.68
C ALA A 2 13.80 25.61 -8.23
N LYS A 3 12.86 25.52 -7.32
CA LYS A 3 13.06 25.77 -5.87
C LYS A 3 14.13 24.82 -5.30
N TRP A 4 14.14 23.56 -5.68
CA TRP A 4 15.13 22.61 -5.20
C TRP A 4 16.56 22.99 -5.60
N LYS A 5 16.77 23.48 -6.82
CA LYS A 5 18.08 23.98 -7.27
C LYS A 5 18.54 25.17 -6.44
N GLU A 6 17.64 26.11 -6.21
CA GLU A 6 17.91 27.29 -5.39
C GLU A 6 18.34 26.92 -3.97
N GLU A 7 17.66 25.96 -3.35
CA GLU A 7 17.99 25.48 -2.00
C GLU A 7 19.33 24.72 -1.94
N THR A 8 19.64 23.92 -2.97
CA THR A 8 20.91 23.17 -3.01
C THR A 8 22.12 24.06 -3.21
N GLU A 9 21.95 25.28 -3.70
CA GLU A 9 23.02 26.27 -3.91
C GLU A 9 23.27 27.16 -2.68
N GLN A 10 22.41 27.06 -1.65
CA GLN A 10 22.56 27.83 -0.42
C GLN A 10 23.68 27.28 0.50
N THR A 11 24.40 28.18 1.15
CA THR A 11 25.45 27.82 2.11
C THR A 11 24.89 27.26 3.42
N LEU A 12 23.72 27.77 3.84
CA LEU A 12 22.92 27.25 4.97
C LEU A 12 21.66 26.64 4.38
N ARG A 13 21.49 25.35 4.57
CA ARG A 13 20.32 24.61 4.09
C ARG A 13 19.29 24.45 5.17
N ASN A 14 18.04 24.46 4.79
CA ASN A 14 16.94 24.08 5.66
C ASN A 14 17.07 22.62 6.11
N PRO A 15 16.43 22.23 7.23
CA PRO A 15 16.42 20.84 7.66
C PRO A 15 15.96 19.91 6.56
N SER A 16 16.64 18.80 6.41
CA SER A 16 16.24 17.71 5.52
C SER A 16 15.58 16.61 6.34
N TYR A 17 14.53 16.04 5.79
CA TYR A 17 13.76 14.95 6.39
C TYR A 17 13.91 13.69 5.55
N VAL A 18 13.79 12.54 6.19
CA VAL A 18 13.73 11.26 5.50
C VAL A 18 12.41 10.59 5.82
N ARG A 19 11.80 10.00 4.81
CA ARG A 19 10.64 9.14 4.96
C ARG A 19 10.94 7.82 4.25
N ILE A 20 10.70 6.73 4.96
CA ILE A 20 10.86 5.38 4.46
C ILE A 20 9.49 4.71 4.46
N VAL A 21 9.16 4.04 3.37
CA VAL A 21 7.99 3.18 3.28
C VAL A 21 8.51 1.77 3.08
N PHE A 22 8.34 0.96 4.11
CA PHE A 22 8.80 -0.42 4.14
C PHE A 22 7.60 -1.37 4.13
N GLY A 23 7.56 -2.24 3.13
CA GLY A 23 6.50 -3.24 2.99
C GLY A 23 6.92 -4.59 3.57
N VAL A 24 6.38 -4.94 4.74
CA VAL A 24 6.48 -6.30 5.27
C VAL A 24 5.45 -7.16 4.55
N THR A 25 5.82 -7.67 3.40
CA THR A 25 4.94 -8.36 2.46
C THR A 25 5.52 -9.71 2.09
N ASP A 26 4.65 -10.66 1.74
CA ASP A 26 5.12 -11.89 1.08
C ASP A 26 5.53 -11.55 -0.37
N PRO A 27 6.82 -11.67 -0.72
CA PRO A 27 7.32 -11.25 -2.04
C PRO A 27 6.88 -12.19 -3.19
N ASP A 28 6.37 -13.37 -2.88
CA ASP A 28 5.88 -14.33 -3.85
C ASP A 28 4.36 -14.28 -4.04
N ALA A 29 3.61 -13.76 -3.06
CA ALA A 29 2.16 -13.65 -3.13
C ALA A 29 1.66 -12.93 -4.39
N PRO A 30 2.24 -11.80 -4.84
CA PRO A 30 1.83 -11.14 -6.08
C PRO A 30 1.93 -12.07 -7.30
N ARG A 31 3.03 -12.78 -7.43
CA ARG A 31 3.26 -13.73 -8.54
C ARG A 31 2.30 -14.93 -8.49
N LEU A 32 1.93 -15.37 -7.31
CA LEU A 32 1.03 -16.50 -7.08
C LEU A 32 -0.44 -16.11 -7.20
N SER A 33 -0.76 -14.82 -7.05
CA SER A 33 -2.12 -14.31 -7.03
C SER A 33 -2.83 -14.45 -8.38
N ARG A 34 -4.12 -14.78 -8.31
CA ARG A 34 -5.03 -14.86 -9.47
C ARG A 34 -6.34 -14.19 -9.07
N PRO A 35 -6.41 -12.88 -9.16
CA PRO A 35 -7.62 -12.14 -8.82
C PRO A 35 -8.77 -12.50 -9.75
N THR A 36 -9.95 -12.61 -9.17
CA THR A 36 -11.20 -12.79 -9.91
C THR A 36 -12.23 -11.87 -9.28
N ASP A 37 -12.76 -10.95 -10.06
CA ASP A 37 -13.84 -10.09 -9.62
C ASP A 37 -15.18 -10.54 -10.20
N ASN A 38 -16.26 -10.04 -9.63
CA ASN A 38 -17.61 -10.22 -10.17
C ASN A 38 -18.13 -8.92 -10.83
N GLY A 39 -17.26 -7.94 -11.01
CA GLY A 39 -17.61 -6.61 -11.47
C GLY A 39 -17.45 -6.38 -12.96
N HIS A 40 -16.80 -7.28 -13.66
CA HIS A 40 -16.44 -7.18 -15.08
C HIS A 40 -15.64 -5.92 -15.45
N LEU A 41 -15.12 -5.19 -14.48
CA LEU A 41 -14.22 -4.10 -14.72
C LEU A 41 -12.80 -4.55 -14.44
N PRO A 42 -11.88 -4.38 -15.39
CA PRO A 42 -10.48 -4.67 -15.14
C PRO A 42 -9.97 -3.75 -14.04
N TYR A 43 -9.07 -4.26 -13.24
CA TYR A 43 -8.33 -3.50 -12.26
C TYR A 43 -6.84 -3.70 -12.49
N SER A 44 -6.10 -2.66 -12.24
CA SER A 44 -4.64 -2.71 -12.34
C SER A 44 -4.06 -3.30 -11.06
N ASP A 45 -2.80 -3.55 -11.08
CA ASP A 45 -1.96 -4.13 -10.04
C ASP A 45 -2.45 -3.92 -8.60
N ILE A 46 -3.37 -4.77 -8.14
CA ILE A 46 -3.81 -4.78 -6.74
C ILE A 46 -2.75 -5.37 -5.82
N ASP A 47 -1.66 -5.85 -6.38
CA ASP A 47 -0.49 -6.43 -5.74
C ASP A 47 0.69 -5.46 -5.66
N SER A 48 0.56 -4.23 -6.18
CA SER A 48 1.64 -3.26 -6.11
C SER A 48 1.70 -2.54 -4.76
N VAL A 49 2.91 -2.34 -4.24
CA VAL A 49 3.19 -1.45 -3.11
C VAL A 49 3.30 -0.02 -3.66
N ASP A 50 2.24 0.51 -4.21
CA ASP A 50 2.27 1.88 -4.71
C ASP A 50 1.69 2.82 -3.65
N VAL A 51 2.57 3.61 -3.05
CA VAL A 51 2.24 4.62 -2.04
C VAL A 51 1.87 5.96 -2.68
N GLY A 52 1.97 6.04 -3.98
CA GLY A 52 1.73 7.25 -4.76
C GLY A 52 0.69 7.05 -5.86
N THR A 53 -0.26 6.13 -5.67
CA THR A 53 -1.32 5.88 -6.65
C THR A 53 -2.02 7.16 -7.03
N THR A 54 -1.98 7.45 -8.32
CA THR A 54 -2.78 8.52 -8.90
C THR A 54 -4.25 8.18 -8.71
N ALA A 55 -5.05 9.13 -8.26
CA ALA A 55 -6.50 8.97 -8.19
C ALA A 55 -7.03 8.42 -9.54
N PRO A 56 -7.96 7.46 -9.51
CA PRO A 56 -8.47 6.88 -10.74
C PRO A 56 -9.10 7.97 -11.60
N SER A 57 -8.94 7.84 -12.91
CA SER A 57 -9.61 8.72 -13.86
C SER A 57 -11.11 8.70 -13.58
N THR A 58 -11.71 9.88 -13.37
CA THR A 58 -13.14 10.00 -13.15
C THR A 58 -13.87 9.94 -14.48
N TYR A 59 -14.68 8.90 -14.67
CA TYR A 59 -15.57 8.77 -15.81
C TYR A 59 -17.00 9.08 -15.42
N GLN A 60 -17.84 9.30 -16.42
CA GLN A 60 -19.27 9.42 -16.20
C GLN A 60 -19.82 8.15 -15.53
N THR A 61 -20.57 8.33 -14.46
CA THR A 61 -21.15 7.23 -13.67
C THR A 61 -22.51 7.64 -13.14
N LEU A 62 -23.38 6.66 -12.88
CA LEU A 62 -24.69 6.88 -12.25
C LEU A 62 -24.60 7.05 -10.72
N GLU A 63 -23.41 7.07 -10.18
CA GLU A 63 -23.17 7.27 -8.75
C GLU A 63 -23.52 8.71 -8.34
N ARG A 64 -24.33 8.86 -7.29
CA ARG A 64 -24.79 10.15 -6.80
C ARG A 64 -23.62 11.03 -6.36
N ASN A 65 -23.61 12.30 -6.79
CA ASN A 65 -22.61 13.31 -6.46
C ASN A 65 -21.18 13.01 -6.91
N ARG A 66 -20.97 11.94 -7.71
CA ARG A 66 -19.66 11.62 -8.27
C ARG A 66 -19.47 12.24 -9.66
N PHE A 67 -20.55 12.42 -10.38
CA PHE A 67 -20.55 13.01 -11.71
C PHE A 67 -21.04 14.45 -11.67
N ILE A 68 -20.21 15.38 -12.14
CA ILE A 68 -20.57 16.78 -12.33
C ILE A 68 -20.65 17.04 -13.83
N LEU A 69 -21.78 17.59 -14.29
CA LEU A 69 -22.01 17.94 -15.70
C LEU A 69 -21.23 19.22 -16.08
N ASP A 70 -19.92 19.21 -15.90
CA ASP A 70 -19.03 20.32 -16.25
C ASP A 70 -18.20 20.06 -17.54
N GLY A 71 -18.47 18.92 -18.20
CA GLY A 71 -17.77 18.51 -19.41
C GLY A 71 -16.36 17.97 -19.20
N LYS A 72 -15.89 17.87 -17.96
CA LYS A 72 -14.53 17.39 -17.64
C LYS A 72 -14.41 15.87 -17.53
N ASN A 73 -15.52 15.18 -17.30
CA ASN A 73 -15.53 13.74 -17.15
C ASN A 73 -15.87 13.06 -18.49
N PRO A 74 -14.93 12.33 -19.10
CA PRO A 74 -15.18 11.62 -20.35
C PRO A 74 -16.10 10.41 -20.15
N LEU A 75 -16.63 9.88 -21.23
CA LEU A 75 -17.25 8.56 -21.25
C LEU A 75 -16.17 7.48 -21.02
N PRO A 76 -16.51 6.35 -20.36
CA PRO A 76 -15.59 5.23 -20.25
C PRO A 76 -15.16 4.75 -21.66
N PRO A 77 -13.87 4.49 -21.90
CA PRO A 77 -13.43 3.95 -23.19
C PRO A 77 -14.01 2.54 -23.40
N GLU A 78 -14.50 2.27 -24.62
CA GLU A 78 -15.11 0.99 -24.97
C GLU A 78 -14.11 -0.19 -24.98
N SER A 79 -12.83 0.06 -25.23
CA SER A 79 -11.84 -0.97 -25.56
C SER A 79 -10.69 -1.13 -24.59
N ASN A 80 -10.46 -0.19 -23.69
CA ASN A 80 -9.39 -0.29 -22.69
C ASN A 80 -9.75 0.60 -21.50
N PRO A 81 -10.45 0.07 -20.50
CA PRO A 81 -10.77 0.85 -19.33
C PRO A 81 -9.47 1.19 -18.58
N ILE A 82 -9.14 2.48 -18.55
CA ILE A 82 -8.03 3.03 -17.78
C ILE A 82 -8.52 3.17 -16.32
N TYR A 83 -9.15 2.15 -15.79
CA TYR A 83 -9.45 2.09 -14.37
C TYR A 83 -8.24 1.52 -13.66
N GLN A 84 -7.75 2.26 -12.72
CA GLN A 84 -6.85 1.70 -11.73
C GLN A 84 -7.71 1.03 -10.65
N GLY A 85 -7.42 -0.24 -10.39
CA GLY A 85 -8.09 -1.01 -9.37
C GLY A 85 -9.47 -1.56 -9.74
N TYR A 86 -10.12 -2.13 -8.74
CA TYR A 86 -11.43 -2.75 -8.84
C TYR A 86 -12.55 -1.72 -8.69
N ALA A 87 -13.60 -1.87 -9.47
CA ALA A 87 -14.86 -1.16 -9.29
C ALA A 87 -16.05 -2.11 -9.47
N GLY A 88 -16.82 -2.30 -8.41
CA GLY A 88 -18.01 -3.16 -8.42
C GLY A 88 -19.14 -2.63 -9.31
N LEU A 89 -19.95 -3.52 -9.87
CA LEU A 89 -21.09 -3.14 -10.69
C LEU A 89 -22.28 -2.60 -9.89
N THR A 90 -22.42 -3.06 -8.65
CA THR A 90 -23.56 -2.71 -7.79
C THR A 90 -23.37 -1.37 -7.12
N ILE A 91 -24.38 -0.53 -7.15
CA ILE A 91 -24.44 0.75 -6.41
C ILE A 91 -25.15 0.48 -5.08
N SER A 92 -24.62 1.01 -3.99
CA SER A 92 -25.20 0.92 -2.65
C SER A 92 -26.53 1.71 -2.57
N GLY A 93 -27.42 1.28 -1.70
CA GLY A 93 -28.71 1.95 -1.44
C GLY A 93 -28.59 3.18 -0.53
N ASP A 94 -29.75 3.72 -0.11
CA ASP A 94 -29.87 4.94 0.71
C ASP A 94 -29.14 4.87 2.05
N ALA A 95 -29.01 3.67 2.62
CA ALA A 95 -28.26 3.44 3.88
C ALA A 95 -26.79 3.00 3.63
N GLY A 96 -26.29 3.08 2.39
CA GLY A 96 -24.96 2.61 2.02
C GLY A 96 -24.86 1.09 1.86
N ALA A 97 -25.90 0.32 2.14
CA ALA A 97 -25.89 -1.13 2.04
C ALA A 97 -25.94 -1.61 0.58
N TYR A 98 -25.24 -2.70 0.27
CA TYR A 98 -25.29 -3.36 -1.03
C TYR A 98 -26.30 -4.49 -1.01
N THR A 99 -27.27 -4.46 -1.93
CA THR A 99 -28.23 -5.56 -2.13
C THR A 99 -27.52 -6.81 -2.63
N THR A 100 -26.69 -6.66 -3.66
CA THR A 100 -25.74 -7.69 -4.10
C THR A 100 -24.35 -7.24 -3.65
N LYS A 101 -23.73 -7.99 -2.75
CA LYS A 101 -22.45 -7.63 -2.16
C LYS A 101 -21.34 -7.70 -3.20
N PRO A 102 -20.66 -6.59 -3.50
CA PRO A 102 -19.47 -6.63 -4.33
C PRO A 102 -18.43 -7.56 -3.72
N LEU A 103 -17.74 -8.32 -4.56
CA LEU A 103 -16.80 -9.35 -4.17
C LEU A 103 -15.54 -9.26 -5.03
N VAL A 104 -14.40 -9.18 -4.39
CA VAL A 104 -13.10 -9.50 -4.98
C VAL A 104 -12.64 -10.82 -4.38
N LYS A 105 -12.34 -11.77 -5.24
CA LYS A 105 -11.81 -13.08 -4.86
C LYS A 105 -10.42 -13.25 -5.48
N ILE A 106 -9.46 -13.68 -4.68
CA ILE A 106 -8.08 -13.94 -5.08
C ILE A 106 -7.76 -15.39 -4.73
N SER A 107 -7.33 -16.14 -5.72
CA SER A 107 -6.81 -17.49 -5.52
C SER A 107 -5.29 -17.46 -5.70
N PHE A 108 -4.57 -18.20 -4.86
CA PHE A 108 -3.13 -18.33 -4.94
C PHE A 108 -2.75 -19.69 -5.49
N GLY A 109 -1.66 -19.73 -6.27
CA GLY A 109 -1.13 -20.97 -6.84
C GLY A 109 -0.45 -21.88 -5.82
N ASP A 110 -0.17 -21.36 -4.61
CA ASP A 110 0.40 -22.07 -3.46
C ASP A 110 -0.20 -21.51 -2.18
N TYR A 111 0.17 -22.06 -1.03
CA TYR A 111 -0.26 -21.55 0.27
C TYR A 111 0.56 -20.32 0.64
N VAL A 112 -0.13 -19.30 1.11
CA VAL A 112 0.44 -18.03 1.56
C VAL A 112 -0.11 -17.67 2.94
N GLN A 113 0.65 -16.91 3.70
CA GLN A 113 0.22 -16.34 4.98
C GLN A 113 0.59 -14.87 5.04
N PHE A 114 -0.16 -14.07 5.79
CA PHE A 114 0.08 -12.63 5.81
C PHE A 114 0.11 -12.10 7.25
N PRO A 115 1.02 -11.16 7.56
CA PRO A 115 1.03 -10.43 8.84
C PRO A 115 -0.19 -9.53 8.98
N GLY A 116 -0.85 -9.22 7.88
CA GLY A 116 -1.98 -8.35 7.71
C GLY A 116 -2.17 -8.00 6.26
N LEU A 117 -3.06 -7.06 5.97
CA LEU A 117 -3.32 -6.57 4.61
C LEU A 117 -3.45 -5.04 4.64
N THR A 118 -2.97 -4.39 3.59
CA THR A 118 -3.13 -2.95 3.43
C THR A 118 -4.00 -2.65 2.21
N PHE A 119 -5.03 -1.84 2.41
CA PHE A 119 -6.02 -1.49 1.40
C PHE A 119 -5.97 0.01 1.09
N GLN A 120 -5.95 0.34 -0.20
CA GLN A 120 -6.19 1.69 -0.68
C GLN A 120 -7.54 1.71 -1.38
N PHE A 121 -8.54 2.33 -0.76
CA PHE A 121 -9.83 2.61 -1.35
C PHE A 121 -9.79 3.91 -2.17
N ASP A 122 -10.93 4.39 -2.66
CA ASP A 122 -10.99 5.58 -3.50
C ASP A 122 -10.86 6.86 -2.67
N ASP A 123 -9.66 7.42 -2.63
CA ASP A 123 -9.34 8.67 -1.93
C ASP A 123 -9.83 9.93 -2.65
N SER A 124 -10.03 9.86 -3.97
CA SER A 124 -10.47 11.00 -4.76
C SER A 124 -11.84 11.56 -4.35
N MET A 125 -12.69 10.68 -3.82
CA MET A 125 -14.06 11.01 -3.36
C MET A 125 -14.28 10.65 -1.88
N GLY A 126 -13.28 10.13 -1.20
CA GLY A 126 -13.39 9.68 0.17
C GLY A 126 -14.27 8.44 0.35
N ASP A 127 -14.36 7.58 -0.68
CA ASP A 127 -15.19 6.39 -0.68
C ASP A 127 -14.44 5.19 -0.07
N TYR A 128 -14.96 4.63 1.00
CA TYR A 128 -14.45 3.40 1.63
C TYR A 128 -15.61 2.56 2.21
N PRO A 129 -15.42 1.26 2.45
CA PRO A 129 -16.42 0.45 3.13
C PRO A 129 -16.42 0.77 4.62
N ASN A 130 -17.57 1.09 5.21
CA ASN A 130 -17.72 1.16 6.67
C ASN A 130 -18.14 -0.19 7.29
N SER A 131 -18.36 -1.21 6.45
CA SER A 131 -18.52 -2.61 6.85
C SER A 131 -17.94 -3.49 5.74
N PHE A 132 -16.87 -4.22 6.07
CA PHE A 132 -16.03 -4.95 5.14
C PHE A 132 -15.64 -6.31 5.71
N ARG A 133 -16.02 -7.40 5.03
CA ARG A 133 -15.72 -8.76 5.48
C ARG A 133 -14.55 -9.34 4.69
N ILE A 134 -13.61 -9.90 5.41
CA ILE A 134 -12.46 -10.63 4.88
C ILE A 134 -12.60 -12.10 5.25
N LEU A 135 -12.53 -12.96 4.24
CA LEU A 135 -12.63 -14.41 4.38
C LEU A 135 -11.41 -15.04 3.72
N ALA A 136 -10.61 -15.80 4.49
CA ALA A 136 -9.55 -16.63 3.95
C ALA A 136 -9.91 -18.11 4.06
N LYS A 137 -9.54 -18.87 3.03
CA LYS A 137 -9.76 -20.32 2.99
C LYS A 137 -8.49 -21.06 2.65
N LYS A 138 -8.36 -22.24 3.25
CA LYS A 138 -7.39 -23.26 2.90
C LYS A 138 -8.14 -24.48 2.38
N ASP A 139 -7.96 -24.82 1.10
CA ASP A 139 -8.63 -25.96 0.45
C ASP A 139 -10.15 -25.95 0.65
N SER A 140 -10.76 -24.76 0.44
CA SER A 140 -12.19 -24.52 0.63
C SER A 140 -12.68 -24.48 2.09
N VAL A 141 -11.82 -24.72 3.08
CA VAL A 141 -12.14 -24.62 4.50
C VAL A 141 -11.83 -23.20 4.98
N SER A 142 -12.78 -22.55 5.67
CA SER A 142 -12.54 -21.22 6.25
C SER A 142 -11.51 -21.30 7.38
N VAL A 143 -10.41 -20.56 7.26
CA VAL A 143 -9.36 -20.42 8.27
C VAL A 143 -9.35 -19.03 8.92
N PHE A 144 -9.99 -18.05 8.26
CA PHE A 144 -10.14 -16.70 8.76
C PHE A 144 -11.45 -16.12 8.23
N ASP A 145 -12.25 -15.51 9.09
CA ASP A 145 -13.52 -14.88 8.73
C ASP A 145 -13.84 -13.77 9.72
N LYS A 146 -13.60 -12.53 9.31
CA LYS A 146 -13.85 -11.36 10.15
C LYS A 146 -14.50 -10.23 9.36
N THR A 147 -15.31 -9.43 10.06
CA THR A 147 -15.89 -8.19 9.53
C THR A 147 -15.28 -7.02 10.27
N TYR A 148 -14.88 -6.02 9.51
CA TYR A 148 -14.21 -4.81 9.95
C TYR A 148 -15.04 -3.58 9.60
N SER A 149 -14.68 -2.47 10.23
CA SER A 149 -15.26 -1.15 9.97
C SER A 149 -14.14 -0.16 9.65
N PRO A 150 -13.58 -0.19 8.43
CA PRO A 150 -12.64 0.83 8.01
C PRO A 150 -13.21 2.23 8.20
N ASP A 151 -12.36 3.19 8.54
CA ASP A 151 -12.71 4.58 8.82
C ASP A 151 -12.03 5.58 7.89
N THR A 152 -11.14 5.09 7.04
CA THR A 152 -10.35 5.87 6.10
C THR A 152 -10.23 5.17 4.75
N THR A 153 -9.81 5.91 3.74
CA THR A 153 -9.54 5.37 2.40
C THR A 153 -8.24 4.58 2.32
N TYR A 154 -7.30 4.83 3.22
CA TYR A 154 -6.11 4.02 3.41
C TYR A 154 -6.25 3.28 4.73
N TRP A 155 -6.39 1.97 4.66
CA TRP A 155 -6.69 1.17 5.83
C TRP A 155 -5.79 -0.07 5.94
N GLU A 156 -5.23 -0.26 7.11
CA GLU A 156 -4.38 -1.41 7.45
C GLU A 156 -5.13 -2.37 8.37
N MET A 157 -5.19 -3.62 7.97
CA MET A 157 -5.69 -4.72 8.80
C MET A 157 -4.49 -5.45 9.39
N ALA A 158 -4.24 -5.29 10.68
CA ALA A 158 -3.09 -5.87 11.37
C ALA A 158 -3.34 -7.28 11.95
N ASP A 159 -4.49 -7.88 11.68
CA ASP A 159 -4.75 -9.26 12.09
C ASP A 159 -4.02 -10.23 11.15
N GLN A 160 -3.26 -11.15 11.73
CA GLN A 160 -2.55 -12.18 10.97
C GLN A 160 -3.53 -13.13 10.27
N ILE A 161 -3.32 -13.36 9.00
CA ILE A 161 -4.06 -14.35 8.21
C ILE A 161 -3.25 -15.64 8.17
N PRO A 162 -3.80 -16.75 8.70
CA PRO A 162 -3.15 -18.06 8.66
C PRO A 162 -2.97 -18.55 7.23
N LEU A 163 -2.16 -19.60 7.08
CA LEU A 163 -1.88 -20.25 5.82
C LEU A 163 -3.17 -20.54 5.03
N CYS A 164 -3.30 -19.96 3.86
CA CYS A 164 -4.48 -20.01 3.00
C CYS A 164 -4.09 -20.06 1.52
N ASN A 165 -5.04 -20.42 0.65
CA ASN A 165 -4.88 -20.37 -0.80
C ASN A 165 -6.02 -19.62 -1.50
N GLU A 166 -6.91 -18.99 -0.72
CA GLU A 166 -7.99 -18.15 -1.24
C GLU A 166 -8.29 -17.00 -0.26
N LEU A 167 -8.36 -15.77 -0.78
CA LEU A 167 -8.87 -14.59 -0.10
C LEU A 167 -10.14 -14.10 -0.79
N SER A 168 -11.11 -13.63 -0.01
CA SER A 168 -12.34 -13.04 -0.51
C SER A 168 -12.70 -11.81 0.29
N PHE A 169 -12.98 -10.71 -0.41
CA PHE A 169 -13.32 -9.41 0.16
C PHE A 169 -14.74 -9.04 -0.22
N TYR A 170 -15.58 -8.78 0.78
CA TYR A 170 -16.98 -8.42 0.59
C TYR A 170 -17.25 -7.03 1.13
N TRP A 171 -17.73 -6.14 0.27
CA TRP A 171 -18.29 -4.86 0.69
C TRP A 171 -19.70 -5.09 1.21
N LEU A 172 -19.93 -4.87 2.49
CA LEU A 172 -21.26 -4.98 3.09
C LEU A 172 -21.98 -3.64 3.02
N ASN A 173 -21.26 -2.57 3.38
CA ASN A 173 -21.75 -1.20 3.35
C ASN A 173 -20.65 -0.24 2.87
N SER A 174 -21.07 0.86 2.22
CA SER A 174 -20.23 2.02 1.90
C SER A 174 -20.46 3.14 2.91
N ASN A 175 -19.42 3.92 3.22
CA ASN A 175 -19.52 5.12 4.07
C ASN A 175 -20.43 6.20 3.45
N ILE A 176 -20.47 6.28 2.11
CA ILE A 176 -21.33 7.20 1.37
C ILE A 176 -22.38 6.39 0.61
N PRO A 177 -23.69 6.73 0.73
CA PRO A 177 -24.75 6.10 -0.04
C PRO A 177 -24.59 6.31 -1.56
N HIS A 178 -25.17 5.41 -2.33
CA HIS A 178 -25.21 5.46 -3.80
C HIS A 178 -23.81 5.43 -4.45
N ARG A 179 -22.89 4.66 -3.87
CA ARG A 179 -21.53 4.45 -4.37
C ARG A 179 -21.30 3.02 -4.81
N ARG A 180 -20.39 2.84 -5.75
CA ARG A 180 -19.83 1.52 -6.10
C ARG A 180 -18.72 1.18 -5.12
N ALA A 181 -18.53 -0.11 -4.88
CA ALA A 181 -17.33 -0.58 -4.20
C ALA A 181 -16.11 -0.31 -5.07
N ARG A 182 -15.05 0.26 -4.48
CA ARG A 182 -13.79 0.55 -5.18
C ARG A 182 -12.62 0.10 -4.32
N LEU A 183 -11.61 -0.46 -4.99
CA LEU A 183 -10.33 -0.83 -4.42
C LEU A 183 -9.25 -0.43 -5.42
N LEU A 184 -8.41 0.53 -5.07
CA LEU A 184 -7.35 1.02 -5.93
C LEU A 184 -6.10 0.16 -5.86
N SER A 185 -5.74 -0.26 -4.64
CA SER A 185 -4.56 -1.08 -4.39
C SER A 185 -4.80 -2.00 -3.20
N LEU A 186 -4.22 -3.17 -3.26
CA LEU A 186 -4.13 -4.15 -2.18
C LEU A 186 -2.68 -4.58 -2.03
N VAL A 187 -2.15 -4.46 -0.82
CA VAL A 187 -0.83 -4.98 -0.47
C VAL A 187 -1.00 -6.24 0.36
N TYR A 188 -0.32 -7.30 -0.02
CA TYR A 188 -0.29 -8.59 0.69
C TYR A 188 0.67 -8.52 1.88
N GLY A 189 0.34 -7.69 2.85
CA GLY A 189 1.14 -7.41 4.03
C GLY A 189 0.83 -6.05 4.63
N LEU A 190 1.70 -5.61 5.53
CA LEU A 190 1.63 -4.32 6.20
C LEU A 190 2.67 -3.36 5.61
N VAL A 191 2.29 -2.11 5.47
CA VAL A 191 3.17 -1.06 4.96
C VAL A 191 3.51 -0.11 6.10
N SER A 192 4.75 -0.20 6.59
CA SER A 192 5.25 0.72 7.61
C SER A 192 5.69 2.03 6.98
N ARG A 193 5.09 3.13 7.40
CA ARG A 193 5.48 4.48 7.01
C ARG A 193 6.29 5.09 8.14
N LEU A 194 7.59 5.19 7.92
CA LEU A 194 8.57 5.60 8.92
C LEU A 194 8.98 7.04 8.65
N GLY A 195 8.76 7.90 9.61
CA GLY A 195 9.19 9.29 9.59
C GLY A 195 10.53 9.51 10.30
N SER A 196 10.96 10.77 10.38
CA SER A 196 12.21 11.12 11.03
C SER A 196 12.28 10.70 12.49
N ASP A 197 11.14 10.57 13.17
CA ASP A 197 11.08 10.16 14.59
C ASP A 197 11.24 8.64 14.76
N ASP A 198 11.00 7.87 13.69
CA ASP A 198 11.11 6.41 13.69
C ASP A 198 12.49 5.94 13.20
N ILE A 199 13.27 6.84 12.60
CA ILE A 199 14.54 6.51 11.95
C ILE A 199 15.70 7.04 12.82
N ALA A 200 16.53 6.13 13.33
CA ALA A 200 17.74 6.50 14.08
C ALA A 200 18.87 6.97 13.16
N SER A 201 19.05 6.29 12.03
CA SER A 201 20.01 6.65 10.99
C SER A 201 19.63 6.06 9.65
N CYS A 202 20.09 6.66 8.56
CA CYS A 202 20.02 6.07 7.24
C CYS A 202 21.23 6.51 6.39
N SER A 203 21.64 5.66 5.48
CA SER A 203 22.70 5.94 4.52
C SER A 203 22.39 5.36 3.16
N SER A 204 22.82 6.02 2.10
CA SER A 204 22.71 5.53 0.72
C SER A 204 24.05 5.64 0.02
N THR A 205 24.53 4.54 -0.52
CA THR A 205 25.77 4.48 -1.29
C THR A 205 25.47 4.08 -2.73
N LYS A 206 25.89 4.90 -3.68
CA LYS A 206 25.79 4.61 -5.13
C LYS A 206 27.18 4.44 -5.71
N GLU A 207 27.48 3.23 -6.17
CA GLU A 207 28.75 2.95 -6.84
C GLU A 207 28.55 2.88 -8.35
N ILE A 208 29.30 3.71 -9.06
CA ILE A 208 29.36 3.70 -10.52
C ILE A 208 30.82 3.48 -10.93
N ASP A 209 31.12 2.33 -11.50
CA ASP A 209 32.43 2.08 -12.08
C ASP A 209 32.39 2.45 -13.57
N LEU A 210 32.99 3.58 -13.90
CA LEU A 210 33.02 4.12 -15.26
C LEU A 210 33.87 3.30 -16.23
N LEU A 211 34.70 2.40 -15.73
CA LEU A 211 35.65 1.60 -16.51
C LEU A 211 35.29 0.11 -16.61
N SER A 212 34.33 -0.32 -15.84
CA SER A 212 33.87 -1.71 -15.82
C SER A 212 32.49 -1.86 -16.45
N SER A 213 32.22 -3.04 -16.97
CA SER A 213 30.89 -3.44 -17.44
C SER A 213 29.97 -3.88 -16.30
N LYS A 214 30.30 -3.54 -15.05
CA LYS A 214 29.47 -3.86 -13.89
C LYS A 214 28.25 -2.96 -13.84
N ILE A 215 27.12 -3.54 -13.50
CA ILE A 215 25.88 -2.81 -13.26
C ILE A 215 26.10 -1.92 -12.03
N PRO A 216 25.73 -0.62 -12.08
CA PRO A 216 25.77 0.25 -10.91
C PRO A 216 25.05 -0.40 -9.73
N LYS A 217 25.67 -0.39 -8.56
CA LYS A 217 25.10 -0.90 -7.32
C LYS A 217 24.65 0.28 -6.46
N GLU A 218 23.46 0.20 -5.93
CA GLU A 218 22.95 1.10 -4.93
C GLU A 218 22.64 0.29 -3.68
N GLU A 219 23.18 0.73 -2.55
CA GLU A 219 22.90 0.18 -1.23
C GLU A 219 22.23 1.27 -0.39
N PHE A 220 21.14 0.90 0.27
CA PHE A 220 20.43 1.74 1.22
C PHE A 220 20.32 1.00 2.55
N GLU A 221 20.85 1.60 3.58
CA GLU A 221 20.83 1.07 4.94
C GLU A 221 20.06 2.04 5.84
N PHE A 222 19.26 1.52 6.74
CA PHE A 222 18.56 2.32 7.73
C PHE A 222 18.39 1.58 9.04
N THR A 223 18.39 2.35 10.11
CA THR A 223 18.23 1.87 11.48
C THR A 223 16.97 2.48 12.07
N LEU A 224 16.11 1.65 12.62
CA LEU A 224 14.83 2.06 13.18
C LEU A 224 14.87 2.16 14.71
N ILE A 225 14.03 3.05 15.24
CA ILE A 225 13.69 3.13 16.65
C ILE A 225 12.40 2.33 16.86
N ASP A 226 12.53 1.06 17.26
CA ASP A 226 11.39 0.16 17.44
C ASP A 226 10.88 0.12 18.89
N THR A 227 10.24 1.21 19.32
CA THR A 227 9.67 1.33 20.68
C THR A 227 8.56 0.33 20.97
N GLN A 228 7.89 -0.17 19.93
CA GLN A 228 6.77 -1.12 20.04
C GLN A 228 7.21 -2.57 19.93
N ARG A 229 8.50 -2.81 19.72
CA ARG A 229 9.07 -4.16 19.51
C ARG A 229 8.40 -4.91 18.34
N ARG A 230 8.03 -4.19 17.28
CA ARG A 230 7.36 -4.77 16.12
C ARG A 230 8.27 -5.74 15.36
N TYR A 231 9.56 -5.44 15.32
CA TYR A 231 10.58 -6.22 14.61
C TYR A 231 11.45 -7.08 15.54
N ASP A 232 11.05 -7.25 16.79
CA ASP A 232 11.76 -8.05 17.77
C ASP A 232 11.38 -9.53 17.64
N PRO A 233 12.35 -10.45 17.47
CA PRO A 233 12.10 -11.89 17.36
C PRO A 233 11.45 -12.51 18.60
N GLU A 234 11.55 -11.86 19.76
CA GLU A 234 10.91 -12.31 21.01
C GLU A 234 9.45 -11.81 21.13
N ASN A 235 8.97 -10.97 20.22
CA ASN A 235 7.58 -10.51 20.20
C ASN A 235 6.71 -11.45 19.37
N PRO A 236 5.86 -12.31 19.95
CA PRO A 236 5.05 -13.28 19.21
C PRO A 236 3.96 -12.63 18.35
N SER A 237 3.67 -11.35 18.57
CA SER A 237 2.75 -10.54 17.76
C SER A 237 3.47 -9.58 16.83
N GLY A 238 4.78 -9.70 16.74
CA GLY A 238 5.63 -8.86 15.90
C GLY A 238 5.63 -9.29 14.43
N LEU A 239 6.43 -8.57 13.66
CA LEU A 239 6.58 -8.78 12.22
C LEU A 239 7.85 -9.56 11.86
N TRP A 240 8.65 -9.95 12.85
CA TRP A 240 9.94 -10.62 12.63
C TRP A 240 9.84 -11.86 11.73
N GLU A 241 8.85 -12.73 11.97
CA GLU A 241 8.67 -13.97 11.20
C GLU A 241 8.28 -13.71 9.73
N TYR A 242 7.91 -12.49 9.38
CA TYR A 242 7.51 -12.08 8.04
C TYR A 242 8.58 -11.24 7.33
N LEU A 243 9.74 -11.03 7.97
CA LEU A 243 10.85 -10.33 7.33
C LEU A 243 11.57 -11.27 6.38
N GLU A 244 11.53 -10.93 5.11
CA GLU A 244 12.09 -11.74 4.02
C GLU A 244 12.92 -10.88 3.07
N SER A 245 13.78 -11.54 2.30
CA SER A 245 14.45 -10.88 1.18
C SER A 245 13.45 -10.45 0.11
N ARG A 246 13.79 -9.42 -0.66
CA ARG A 246 12.98 -8.88 -1.77
C ARG A 246 11.73 -8.11 -1.34
N GLN A 247 11.60 -7.76 -0.07
CA GLN A 247 10.54 -6.85 0.37
C GLN A 247 10.85 -5.43 -0.06
N PRO A 248 9.86 -4.68 -0.55
CA PRO A 248 10.09 -3.35 -1.13
C PRO A 248 10.35 -2.30 -0.06
N VAL A 249 11.34 -1.46 -0.31
CA VAL A 249 11.68 -0.29 0.50
C VAL A 249 11.71 0.93 -0.42
N ASN A 250 10.79 1.85 -0.23
CA ASN A 250 10.76 3.13 -0.93
C ASN A 250 11.21 4.23 0.02
N TYR A 251 12.19 5.02 -0.37
CA TYR A 251 12.70 6.10 0.45
C TYR A 251 12.67 7.43 -0.28
N GLN A 252 12.40 8.49 0.49
CA GLN A 252 12.18 9.84 0.00
C GLN A 252 12.92 10.83 0.89
N ASN A 253 13.49 11.86 0.27
CA ASN A 253 14.01 13.02 0.97
C ASN A 253 12.99 14.15 0.95
N GLY A 254 12.78 14.76 2.11
CA GLY A 254 11.96 15.94 2.28
C GLY A 254 12.81 17.18 2.57
N TYR A 255 12.45 18.29 1.95
CA TYR A 255 13.03 19.59 2.23
C TYR A 255 11.93 20.53 2.71
N GLU A 256 12.15 21.11 3.87
CA GLU A 256 11.26 22.11 4.42
C GLU A 256 11.51 23.48 3.80
N TRP A 257 10.48 24.07 3.26
CA TRP A 257 10.51 25.42 2.70
C TRP A 257 10.31 26.47 3.80
N SER A 258 10.64 27.71 3.49
CA SER A 258 10.47 28.85 4.42
C SER A 258 9.03 29.07 4.88
N ASP A 259 8.04 28.51 4.18
CA ASP A 259 6.62 28.55 4.54
C ASP A 259 6.20 27.36 5.44
N GLY A 260 7.14 26.48 5.82
CA GLY A 260 6.89 25.29 6.62
C GLY A 260 6.34 24.09 5.83
N SER A 261 6.17 24.21 4.52
CA SER A 261 5.79 23.07 3.68
C SER A 261 6.98 22.18 3.39
N ILE A 262 6.77 20.85 3.30
CA ILE A 262 7.81 19.87 2.97
C ILE A 262 7.57 19.35 1.56
N GLU A 263 8.55 19.53 0.67
CA GLU A 263 8.56 18.88 -0.65
C GLU A 263 9.29 17.55 -0.56
N TRP A 264 8.60 16.46 -0.88
CA TRP A 264 9.16 15.12 -0.88
C TRP A 264 9.67 14.74 -2.27
N ILE A 265 10.91 14.32 -2.33
CA ILE A 265 11.57 13.88 -3.57
C ILE A 265 11.83 12.38 -3.45
N PRO A 266 11.24 11.54 -4.32
CA PRO A 266 11.54 10.13 -4.34
C PRO A 266 13.02 9.93 -4.71
N TRP A 267 13.74 9.17 -3.91
CA TRP A 267 15.15 8.90 -4.15
C TRP A 267 15.39 7.53 -4.76
N GLY A 268 14.59 6.54 -4.42
CA GLY A 268 14.69 5.23 -5.02
C GLY A 268 13.71 4.20 -4.42
N LEU A 269 13.63 3.09 -5.13
CA LEU A 269 12.99 1.86 -4.68
C LEU A 269 14.08 0.80 -4.57
N SER A 270 14.26 0.25 -3.39
CA SER A 270 15.18 -0.84 -3.11
C SER A 270 14.40 -2.06 -2.60
N TYR A 271 15.08 -3.18 -2.50
CA TYR A 271 14.50 -4.41 -1.97
C TYR A 271 15.40 -4.93 -0.86
N SER A 272 14.79 -5.38 0.24
CA SER A 272 15.51 -5.93 1.38
C SER A 272 16.37 -7.14 0.98
N THR A 273 17.53 -7.28 1.61
CA THR A 273 18.37 -8.48 1.48
C THR A 273 17.87 -9.63 2.34
N GLY A 274 17.00 -9.34 3.31
CA GLY A 274 16.48 -10.29 4.30
C GLY A 274 17.33 -10.37 5.57
N ASP A 275 18.46 -9.67 5.60
CA ASP A 275 19.30 -9.59 6.81
C ASP A 275 18.78 -8.44 7.68
N CYS A 276 18.27 -8.77 8.84
CA CYS A 276 17.77 -7.81 9.81
C CYS A 276 18.42 -8.10 11.16
N ASP A 277 19.21 -7.16 11.66
CA ASP A 277 19.86 -7.27 12.95
C ASP A 277 19.10 -6.46 14.01
N VAL A 278 18.72 -7.12 15.10
CA VAL A 278 18.08 -6.46 16.25
C VAL A 278 19.08 -6.33 17.38
N SER A 279 19.53 -5.12 17.66
CA SER A 279 20.40 -4.88 18.80
C SER A 279 19.60 -4.65 20.07
N ARG A 280 19.98 -5.34 21.15
CA ARG A 280 19.30 -5.25 22.46
C ARG A 280 19.72 -4.03 23.30
N SER A 281 20.69 -3.24 22.87
CA SER A 281 21.21 -2.11 23.65
C SER A 281 20.33 -0.87 23.63
N GLY A 282 19.13 -0.93 23.04
CA GLY A 282 18.14 0.13 23.06
C GLY A 282 17.31 0.14 21.79
N MET A 283 16.20 -0.57 21.76
CA MET A 283 15.08 -0.39 20.81
C MET A 283 15.45 -0.04 19.35
N VAL A 284 16.54 -0.60 18.82
CA VAL A 284 17.06 -0.32 17.48
C VAL A 284 16.99 -1.59 16.67
N ALA A 285 16.30 -1.55 15.55
CA ALA A 285 16.32 -2.58 14.54
C ALA A 285 17.07 -2.06 13.30
N GLU A 286 18.12 -2.76 12.89
CA GLU A 286 18.81 -2.54 11.61
C GLU A 286 18.16 -3.43 10.55
N VAL A 287 17.70 -2.84 9.45
CA VAL A 287 17.03 -3.54 8.35
C VAL A 287 17.79 -3.33 7.06
#